data_97958aec05282aa50a0d2974b0364dbd
#
_entry.id   97958aec05282aa50a0d2974b0364dbd
#
_cell.length_a   1.000
_cell.length_b   1.000
_cell.length_c   1.000
_cell.angle_alpha   90.00
_cell.angle_beta   90.00
_cell.angle_gamma   90.00
#
_symmetry.space_group_name_H-M   'P 1'
#
loop_
_entity.id
_entity.type
_entity.pdbx_description
1 polymer ?
#
loop_
_entity_poly.entity_id
_entity_poly.type
_entity_poly.pdbx_seq_one_letter_code
_entity_poly.pdbx_strand_id
1 'polypeptide(L)'
;IRKAGMTDNLSLALEYYSCGFSTFPLAPKTKRPLMKWKRYQTDRADKPTIVQWYTDYPDAGVAVIAGEISGGLVVLDVDHWDFSKWLEERVEALDTWVVRTGSGKIHVYLRSRERCVTTELKSDSEFLADIRGDGQGLSGPSYLAAPATIHPATERPYETLFGDPRSIRTVDNAHFLYTEIGRKFAGTARLTMTRESNAIPAE
;
A
#
# COMPACT_ATOMS: atom_id res chain seq x y z
N ILE A 1 26.96 9.78 14.76
CA ILE A 1 26.13 11.01 14.86
C ILE A 1 24.88 10.72 14.06
N ARG A 2 23.75 10.35 14.73
CA ARG A 2 22.46 10.17 14.06
C ARG A 2 21.94 11.55 13.60
N LYS A 3 21.57 11.68 12.31
CA LYS A 3 20.89 12.89 11.82
C LYS A 3 19.57 13.06 12.55
N ALA A 4 19.38 14.20 13.21
CA ALA A 4 18.09 14.57 13.79
C ALA A 4 17.02 14.58 12.69
N GLY A 5 15.92 13.81 12.87
CA GLY A 5 14.75 13.82 12.00
C GLY A 5 14.50 12.53 11.17
N MET A 6 15.39 11.53 11.19
CA MET A 6 15.08 10.22 10.61
C MET A 6 14.47 9.31 11.67
N THR A 7 13.18 9.01 11.52
CA THR A 7 12.54 7.91 12.26
C THR A 7 13.30 6.63 11.91
N ASP A 8 13.79 5.89 12.90
CA ASP A 8 14.47 4.62 12.64
C ASP A 8 13.45 3.53 12.24
N ASN A 9 13.92 2.51 11.54
CA ASN A 9 13.07 1.46 11.00
C ASN A 9 12.40 0.64 12.11
N LEU A 10 13.03 0.52 13.28
CA LEU A 10 12.44 -0.08 14.47
C LEU A 10 11.23 0.72 14.96
N SER A 11 11.36 2.04 15.05
CA SER A 11 10.26 2.92 15.49
C SER A 11 9.05 2.79 14.56
N LEU A 12 9.26 2.79 13.24
CA LEU A 12 8.19 2.59 12.26
C LEU A 12 7.55 1.20 12.35
N ALA A 13 8.36 0.15 12.50
CA ALA A 13 7.82 -1.22 12.67
C ALA A 13 6.97 -1.36 13.95
N LEU A 14 7.39 -0.72 15.05
CA LEU A 14 6.63 -0.69 16.30
C LEU A 14 5.37 0.17 16.19
N GLU A 15 5.41 1.25 15.41
CA GLU A 15 4.22 2.03 15.10
C GLU A 15 3.20 1.18 14.34
N TYR A 16 3.61 0.48 13.26
CA TYR A 16 2.72 -0.42 12.51
C TYR A 16 2.17 -1.54 13.39
N TYR A 17 2.99 -2.12 14.26
CA TYR A 17 2.53 -3.08 15.25
C TYR A 17 1.44 -2.49 16.16
N SER A 18 1.62 -1.26 16.65
CA SER A 18 0.65 -0.57 17.51
C SER A 18 -0.66 -0.23 16.77
N CYS A 19 -0.60 -0.03 15.45
CA CYS A 19 -1.77 0.13 14.59
C CYS A 19 -2.50 -1.19 14.30
N GLY A 20 -2.02 -2.30 14.84
CA GLY A 20 -2.66 -3.61 14.67
C GLY A 20 -2.15 -4.38 13.45
N PHE A 21 -1.10 -3.96 12.76
CA PHE A 21 -0.60 -4.68 11.58
C PHE A 21 0.27 -5.86 11.97
N SER A 22 0.19 -6.92 11.17
CA SER A 22 1.21 -7.97 11.13
C SER A 22 2.37 -7.48 10.27
N THR A 23 3.56 -7.39 10.85
CA THR A 23 4.75 -6.82 10.22
C THR A 23 5.94 -7.75 10.34
N PHE A 24 6.89 -7.63 9.40
CA PHE A 24 8.16 -8.34 9.43
C PHE A 24 9.23 -7.59 8.60
N PRO A 25 10.56 -7.85 8.83
CA PRO A 25 11.60 -7.13 8.13
C PRO A 25 11.86 -7.67 6.72
N LEU A 26 12.14 -6.73 5.81
CA LEU A 26 12.63 -6.97 4.46
C LEU A 26 14.15 -6.76 4.39
N ALA A 27 14.85 -7.55 3.59
CA ALA A 27 16.27 -7.32 3.33
C ALA A 27 16.48 -5.91 2.75
N PRO A 28 17.53 -5.19 3.19
CA PRO A 28 17.79 -3.82 2.78
C PRO A 28 17.79 -3.65 1.27
N LYS A 29 17.15 -2.58 0.78
CA LYS A 29 16.99 -2.27 -0.64
C LYS A 29 16.37 -3.40 -1.48
N THR A 30 15.52 -4.21 -0.88
CA THR A 30 14.78 -5.27 -1.57
C THR A 30 13.34 -5.34 -1.08
N LYS A 31 12.52 -6.14 -1.76
CA LYS A 31 11.18 -6.54 -1.27
C LYS A 31 11.19 -7.97 -0.72
N ARG A 32 12.37 -8.57 -0.45
CA ARG A 32 12.51 -9.96 -0.01
C ARG A 32 12.46 -10.06 1.51
N PRO A 33 11.66 -10.95 2.08
CA PRO A 33 11.67 -11.21 3.51
C PRO A 33 13.04 -11.70 4.01
N LEU A 34 13.48 -11.20 5.18
CA LEU A 34 14.70 -11.68 5.84
C LEU A 34 14.52 -13.03 6.51
N MET A 35 13.27 -13.52 6.67
CA MET A 35 12.97 -14.77 7.35
C MET A 35 11.78 -15.49 6.72
N LYS A 36 11.45 -16.66 7.26
CA LYS A 36 10.22 -17.40 6.92
C LYS A 36 9.00 -16.66 7.47
N TRP A 37 8.41 -15.80 6.66
CA TRP A 37 7.36 -14.85 7.04
C TRP A 37 5.94 -15.45 7.06
N LYS A 38 5.69 -16.58 6.37
CA LYS A 38 4.33 -17.14 6.19
C LYS A 38 3.57 -17.40 7.49
N ARG A 39 4.27 -17.72 8.60
CA ARG A 39 3.61 -17.86 9.91
C ARG A 39 2.91 -16.57 10.35
N TYR A 40 3.40 -15.40 9.95
CA TYR A 40 2.86 -14.11 10.34
C TYR A 40 1.60 -13.71 9.57
N GLN A 41 1.17 -14.55 8.63
CA GLN A 41 -0.15 -14.46 7.99
C GLN A 41 -1.30 -14.87 8.93
N THR A 42 -0.99 -15.61 9.99
CA THR A 42 -1.98 -16.14 10.96
C THR A 42 -1.65 -15.80 12.41
N ASP A 43 -0.39 -15.49 12.71
CA ASP A 43 0.08 -15.22 14.07
C ASP A 43 1.04 -14.03 14.05
N ARG A 44 0.59 -12.88 14.56
CA ARG A 44 1.41 -11.66 14.57
C ARG A 44 2.63 -11.82 15.45
N ALA A 45 3.77 -11.31 14.98
CA ALA A 45 4.95 -11.21 15.84
C ALA A 45 4.65 -10.33 17.06
N ASP A 46 5.19 -10.71 18.20
CA ASP A 46 5.13 -9.88 19.40
C ASP A 46 6.17 -8.73 19.36
N LYS A 47 6.00 -7.76 20.24
CA LYS A 47 6.89 -6.61 20.32
C LYS A 47 8.36 -6.99 20.59
N PRO A 48 8.70 -7.92 21.51
CA PRO A 48 10.07 -8.37 21.70
C PRO A 48 10.71 -8.94 20.43
N THR A 49 9.97 -9.75 19.68
CA THR A 49 10.43 -10.33 18.41
C THR A 49 10.74 -9.23 17.39
N ILE A 50 9.86 -8.21 17.26
CA ILE A 50 10.09 -7.08 16.37
C ILE A 50 11.34 -6.30 16.78
N VAL A 51 11.50 -6.01 18.07
CA VAL A 51 12.70 -5.32 18.59
C VAL A 51 13.97 -6.11 18.26
N GLN A 52 13.96 -7.43 18.45
CA GLN A 52 15.10 -8.27 18.13
C GLN A 52 15.47 -8.20 16.64
N TRP A 53 14.49 -8.27 15.73
CA TRP A 53 14.75 -8.19 14.29
C TRP A 53 15.46 -6.91 13.88
N TYR A 54 15.01 -5.75 14.36
CA TYR A 54 15.61 -4.47 13.98
C TYR A 54 16.86 -4.12 14.81
N THR A 55 17.12 -4.86 15.89
CA THR A 55 18.42 -4.85 16.56
C THR A 55 19.46 -5.60 15.73
N ASP A 56 19.09 -6.77 15.20
CA ASP A 56 19.97 -7.60 14.37
C ASP A 56 20.16 -7.01 12.94
N TYR A 57 19.10 -6.38 12.41
CA TYR A 57 19.04 -5.84 11.05
C TYR A 57 18.52 -4.39 11.04
N PRO A 58 19.31 -3.41 11.52
CA PRO A 58 18.84 -2.03 11.69
C PRO A 58 18.47 -1.32 10.39
N ASP A 59 19.02 -1.76 9.24
CA ASP A 59 18.74 -1.22 7.90
C ASP A 59 17.63 -1.98 7.16
N ALA A 60 16.98 -2.95 7.80
CA ALA A 60 15.90 -3.72 7.21
C ALA A 60 14.71 -2.83 6.86
N GLY A 61 14.14 -3.01 5.67
CA GLY A 61 12.84 -2.42 5.33
C GLY A 61 11.71 -3.05 6.14
N VAL A 62 10.50 -2.49 6.03
CA VAL A 62 9.32 -2.97 6.74
C VAL A 62 8.27 -3.47 5.76
N ALA A 63 7.80 -4.71 5.96
CA ALA A 63 6.61 -5.24 5.31
C ALA A 63 5.41 -5.15 6.24
N VAL A 64 4.24 -4.91 5.69
CA VAL A 64 2.95 -5.10 6.34
C VAL A 64 2.15 -6.16 5.58
N ILE A 65 1.47 -7.05 6.31
CA ILE A 65 0.61 -8.08 5.74
C ILE A 65 -0.81 -7.52 5.68
N ALA A 66 -1.45 -7.62 4.52
CA ALA A 66 -2.85 -7.23 4.33
C ALA A 66 -3.82 -8.23 4.98
N GLY A 67 -5.11 -7.93 4.94
CA GLY A 67 -6.18 -8.82 5.36
C GLY A 67 -6.50 -8.79 6.84
N GLU A 68 -7.23 -9.81 7.26
CA GLU A 68 -7.82 -9.92 8.61
C GLU A 68 -6.77 -9.92 9.73
N ILE A 69 -5.59 -10.53 9.49
CA ILE A 69 -4.48 -10.54 10.44
C ILE A 69 -3.99 -9.13 10.84
N SER A 70 -4.23 -8.14 9.99
CA SER A 70 -3.92 -6.72 10.21
C SER A 70 -5.18 -5.87 10.44
N GLY A 71 -6.24 -6.46 11.01
CA GLY A 71 -7.49 -5.77 11.33
C GLY A 71 -8.28 -5.35 10.10
N GLY A 72 -8.38 -6.22 9.10
CA GLY A 72 -9.10 -5.97 7.86
C GLY A 72 -8.38 -4.98 6.92
N LEU A 73 -7.04 -4.91 7.00
CA LEU A 73 -6.24 -4.03 6.14
C LEU A 73 -6.37 -4.44 4.67
N VAL A 74 -6.79 -3.51 3.82
CA VAL A 74 -6.86 -3.67 2.37
C VAL A 74 -6.11 -2.54 1.71
N VAL A 75 -5.22 -2.86 0.78
CA VAL A 75 -4.36 -1.87 0.13
C VAL A 75 -4.56 -1.92 -1.37
N LEU A 76 -4.84 -0.77 -1.98
CA LEU A 76 -4.79 -0.59 -3.42
C LEU A 76 -3.35 -0.34 -3.82
N ASP A 77 -2.71 -1.32 -4.43
CA ASP A 77 -1.35 -1.27 -4.97
C ASP A 77 -1.42 -0.84 -6.43
N VAL A 78 -1.27 0.47 -6.67
CA VAL A 78 -1.53 1.07 -7.98
C VAL A 78 -0.34 0.85 -8.90
N ASP A 79 -0.58 0.23 -10.04
CA ASP A 79 0.45 -0.03 -11.06
C ASP A 79 0.27 0.80 -12.33
N HIS A 80 -0.92 1.32 -12.61
CA HIS A 80 -1.18 2.21 -13.74
C HIS A 80 -0.76 3.65 -13.43
N TRP A 81 0.06 4.24 -14.29
CA TRP A 81 0.68 5.55 -14.03
C TRP A 81 -0.33 6.70 -13.95
N ASP A 82 -1.23 6.80 -14.92
CA ASP A 82 -2.20 7.90 -14.96
C ASP A 82 -3.24 7.77 -13.86
N PHE A 83 -3.61 6.54 -13.49
CA PHE A 83 -4.47 6.28 -12.35
C PHE A 83 -3.80 6.70 -11.03
N SER A 84 -2.50 6.41 -10.88
CA SER A 84 -1.71 6.87 -9.74
C SER A 84 -1.73 8.39 -9.60
N LYS A 85 -1.45 9.11 -10.69
CA LYS A 85 -1.48 10.59 -10.70
C LYS A 85 -2.87 11.14 -10.40
N TRP A 86 -3.90 10.55 -11.00
CA TRP A 86 -5.28 10.96 -10.77
C TRP A 86 -5.69 10.81 -9.31
N LEU A 87 -5.21 9.76 -8.62
CA LEU A 87 -5.43 9.56 -7.19
C LEU A 87 -4.60 10.53 -6.33
N GLU A 88 -3.35 10.81 -6.71
CA GLU A 88 -2.50 11.77 -5.99
C GLU A 88 -3.13 13.16 -5.91
N GLU A 89 -3.79 13.61 -6.97
CA GLU A 89 -4.52 14.88 -6.99
C GLU A 89 -5.76 14.89 -6.08
N ARG A 90 -6.13 13.74 -5.51
CA ARG A 90 -7.37 13.52 -4.73
C ARG A 90 -7.12 12.92 -3.36
N VAL A 91 -5.89 12.97 -2.86
CA VAL A 91 -5.52 12.33 -1.58
C VAL A 91 -6.34 12.84 -0.41
N GLU A 92 -6.69 14.14 -0.39
CA GLU A 92 -7.54 14.73 0.64
C GLU A 92 -8.96 14.14 0.60
N ALA A 93 -9.50 13.90 -0.59
CA ALA A 93 -10.83 13.30 -0.76
C ALA A 93 -10.86 11.79 -0.44
N LEU A 94 -9.72 11.11 -0.52
CA LEU A 94 -9.59 9.71 -0.09
C LEU A 94 -9.70 9.61 1.43
N ASP A 95 -9.22 10.62 2.16
CA ASP A 95 -9.28 10.74 3.62
C ASP A 95 -8.78 9.47 4.33
N THR A 96 -7.58 9.03 3.95
CA THR A 96 -6.95 7.82 4.49
C THR A 96 -5.44 7.88 4.32
N TRP A 97 -4.72 6.89 4.85
CA TRP A 97 -3.28 6.81 4.66
C TRP A 97 -2.93 6.46 3.22
N VAL A 98 -2.12 7.31 2.58
CA VAL A 98 -1.60 7.14 1.22
C VAL A 98 -0.09 7.21 1.25
N VAL A 99 0.56 6.26 0.60
CA VAL A 99 2.03 6.11 0.53
C VAL A 99 2.48 6.22 -0.91
N ARG A 100 3.47 7.06 -1.18
CA ARG A 100 4.20 7.03 -2.46
C ARG A 100 5.22 5.90 -2.41
N THR A 101 5.17 5.00 -3.38
CA THR A 101 6.16 3.94 -3.54
C THR A 101 7.45 4.50 -4.11
N GLY A 102 8.57 3.82 -3.90
CA GLY A 102 9.83 4.25 -4.49
C GLY A 102 9.84 4.23 -6.03
N SER A 103 8.90 3.55 -6.69
CA SER A 103 8.70 3.65 -8.15
C SER A 103 7.96 4.91 -8.59
N GLY A 104 7.44 5.70 -7.66
CA GLY A 104 6.68 6.93 -7.93
C GLY A 104 5.17 6.73 -8.06
N LYS A 105 4.68 5.51 -7.88
CA LYS A 105 3.24 5.19 -7.82
C LYS A 105 2.75 5.25 -6.38
N ILE A 106 1.50 4.86 -6.11
CA ILE A 106 0.93 4.96 -4.76
C ILE A 106 0.32 3.65 -4.26
N HIS A 107 0.32 3.51 -2.93
CA HIS A 107 -0.54 2.62 -2.18
C HIS A 107 -1.62 3.44 -1.46
N VAL A 108 -2.87 3.03 -1.56
CA VAL A 108 -3.99 3.60 -0.78
C VAL A 108 -4.45 2.56 0.22
N TYR A 109 -4.49 2.92 1.49
CA TYR A 109 -4.79 2.01 2.59
C TYR A 109 -6.21 2.21 3.10
N LEU A 110 -6.96 1.13 3.28
CA LEU A 110 -8.28 1.11 3.91
C LEU A 110 -8.37 -0.03 4.92
N ARG A 111 -9.32 0.06 5.85
CA ARG A 111 -9.82 -1.07 6.63
C ARG A 111 -11.19 -1.46 6.11
N SER A 112 -11.40 -2.74 5.81
CA SER A 112 -12.68 -3.28 5.38
C SER A 112 -13.33 -4.06 6.52
N ARG A 113 -14.62 -3.79 6.79
CA ARG A 113 -15.41 -4.62 7.72
C ARG A 113 -15.73 -5.97 7.12
N GLU A 114 -16.02 -5.98 5.82
CA GLU A 114 -16.22 -7.22 5.08
C GLU A 114 -14.86 -7.80 4.64
N ARG A 115 -14.78 -9.11 4.62
CA ARG A 115 -13.60 -9.81 4.12
C ARG A 115 -13.33 -9.41 2.66
N CYS A 116 -12.12 -8.96 2.39
CA CYS A 116 -11.68 -8.56 1.05
C CYS A 116 -10.50 -9.43 0.62
N VAL A 117 -10.69 -10.26 -0.39
CA VAL A 117 -9.63 -11.11 -0.95
C VAL A 117 -8.79 -10.35 -1.96
N THR A 118 -7.53 -10.75 -2.09
CA THR A 118 -6.62 -10.19 -3.11
C THR A 118 -7.16 -10.45 -4.50
N THR A 119 -7.28 -9.40 -5.31
CA THR A 119 -7.77 -9.45 -6.69
C THR A 119 -7.21 -8.29 -7.52
N GLU A 120 -7.34 -8.39 -8.85
CA GLU A 120 -6.98 -7.31 -9.75
C GLU A 120 -8.13 -6.29 -9.89
N LEU A 121 -7.78 -5.00 -9.95
CA LEU A 121 -8.68 -3.93 -10.36
C LEU A 121 -8.43 -3.60 -11.82
N LYS A 122 -9.46 -3.78 -12.63
CA LYS A 122 -9.45 -3.46 -14.07
C LYS A 122 -10.56 -2.49 -14.43
N SER A 123 -10.34 -1.70 -15.46
CA SER A 123 -11.39 -0.90 -16.11
C SER A 123 -11.25 -1.06 -17.63
N ASP A 124 -12.37 -1.40 -18.31
CA ASP A 124 -12.39 -1.66 -19.75
C ASP A 124 -11.29 -2.61 -20.25
N SER A 125 -11.01 -3.65 -19.44
CA SER A 125 -9.93 -4.64 -19.64
C SER A 125 -8.51 -4.12 -19.38
N GLU A 126 -8.33 -2.84 -19.07
CA GLU A 126 -7.04 -2.29 -18.66
C GLU A 126 -6.77 -2.56 -17.17
N PHE A 127 -5.57 -3.05 -16.86
CA PHE A 127 -5.13 -3.28 -15.49
C PHE A 127 -4.75 -1.95 -14.83
N LEU A 128 -5.36 -1.64 -13.69
CA LEU A 128 -5.12 -0.41 -12.95
C LEU A 128 -4.29 -0.62 -11.69
N ALA A 129 -4.62 -1.66 -10.94
CA ALA A 129 -4.04 -1.91 -9.62
C ALA A 129 -4.30 -3.34 -9.15
N ASP A 130 -3.55 -3.78 -8.14
CA ASP A 130 -3.94 -4.90 -7.30
C ASP A 130 -4.68 -4.40 -6.04
N ILE A 131 -5.79 -5.02 -5.71
CA ILE A 131 -6.42 -4.90 -4.40
C ILE A 131 -5.82 -5.99 -3.52
N ARG A 132 -4.96 -5.61 -2.57
CA ARG A 132 -4.27 -6.53 -1.68
C ARG A 132 -5.05 -6.67 -0.37
N GLY A 133 -5.55 -7.87 -0.11
CA GLY A 133 -6.31 -8.22 1.08
C GLY A 133 -5.96 -9.61 1.57
N ASP A 134 -6.97 -10.36 1.99
CA ASP A 134 -6.84 -11.75 2.38
C ASP A 134 -6.43 -12.65 1.20
N GLY A 135 -5.85 -13.79 1.52
CA GLY A 135 -5.54 -14.81 0.53
C GLY A 135 -6.78 -15.53 0.02
N GLN A 136 -6.63 -16.24 -1.09
CA GLN A 136 -7.62 -17.14 -1.67
C GLN A 136 -7.17 -18.60 -1.54
N GLY A 137 -8.07 -19.48 -1.13
CA GLY A 137 -7.80 -20.90 -0.98
C GLY A 137 -6.62 -21.17 -0.03
N LEU A 138 -5.59 -21.85 -0.51
CA LEU A 138 -4.37 -22.16 0.26
C LEU A 138 -3.34 -21.01 0.26
N SER A 139 -3.55 -19.96 -0.51
CA SER A 139 -2.70 -18.77 -0.52
C SER A 139 -3.14 -17.85 0.61
N GLY A 140 -2.25 -17.61 1.58
CA GLY A 140 -2.48 -16.63 2.65
C GLY A 140 -2.46 -15.19 2.12
N PRO A 141 -2.79 -14.21 2.99
CA PRO A 141 -2.74 -12.79 2.65
C PRO A 141 -1.36 -12.37 2.17
N SER A 142 -1.34 -11.42 1.23
CA SER A 142 -0.09 -10.88 0.68
C SER A 142 0.53 -9.82 1.62
N TYR A 143 1.78 -9.49 1.38
CA TYR A 143 2.44 -8.37 2.05
C TYR A 143 2.82 -7.27 1.06
N LEU A 144 3.00 -6.08 1.58
CA LEU A 144 3.48 -4.90 0.85
C LEU A 144 4.67 -4.29 1.59
N ALA A 145 5.58 -3.68 0.83
CA ALA A 145 6.59 -2.81 1.40
C ALA A 145 5.93 -1.52 1.89
N ALA A 146 6.24 -1.11 3.12
CA ALA A 146 5.75 0.11 3.74
C ALA A 146 6.88 1.16 3.86
N PRO A 147 6.60 2.43 4.23
CA PRO A 147 7.62 3.39 4.62
C PRO A 147 8.64 2.78 5.59
N ALA A 148 9.89 3.20 5.49
CA ALA A 148 11.14 2.59 5.94
C ALA A 148 11.77 1.62 4.93
N THR A 149 11.11 1.28 3.84
CA THR A 149 11.66 0.42 2.80
C THR A 149 12.23 1.27 1.67
N ILE A 150 13.38 0.86 1.13
CA ILE A 150 13.99 1.44 -0.06
C ILE A 150 13.65 0.55 -1.26
N HIS A 151 13.16 1.17 -2.32
CA HIS A 151 12.77 0.46 -3.54
C HIS A 151 14.00 -0.10 -4.27
N PRO A 152 14.01 -1.39 -4.68
CA PRO A 152 15.20 -2.05 -5.19
C PRO A 152 15.75 -1.46 -6.50
N ALA A 153 14.89 -0.99 -7.38
CA ALA A 153 15.32 -0.51 -8.71
C ALA A 153 15.62 0.99 -8.75
N THR A 154 14.92 1.80 -7.94
CA THR A 154 15.05 3.27 -7.98
C THR A 154 15.87 3.82 -6.83
N GLU A 155 16.16 3.01 -5.83
CA GLU A 155 16.78 3.38 -4.55
C GLU A 155 16.06 4.53 -3.80
N ARG A 156 14.81 4.82 -4.15
CA ARG A 156 13.97 5.81 -3.48
C ARG A 156 13.20 5.16 -2.32
N PRO A 157 12.99 5.89 -1.23
CA PRO A 157 12.19 5.38 -0.12
C PRO A 157 10.71 5.29 -0.48
N TYR A 158 9.99 4.44 0.25
CA TYR A 158 8.55 4.54 0.39
C TYR A 158 8.23 5.63 1.40
N GLU A 159 7.36 6.56 1.06
CA GLU A 159 7.10 7.76 1.87
C GLU A 159 5.60 7.99 2.04
N THR A 160 5.18 8.40 3.24
CA THR A 160 3.81 8.86 3.45
C THR A 160 3.55 10.12 2.62
N LEU A 161 2.55 10.07 1.76
CA LEU A 161 2.08 11.19 0.95
C LEU A 161 0.95 11.96 1.66
N PHE A 162 0.04 11.24 2.33
CA PHE A 162 -1.09 11.80 3.06
C PHE A 162 -1.52 10.89 4.20
N GLY A 163 -2.06 11.48 5.27
CA GLY A 163 -2.52 10.72 6.45
C GLY A 163 -1.39 10.03 7.21
N ASP A 164 -1.74 9.06 8.01
CA ASP A 164 -0.80 8.22 8.77
C ASP A 164 -1.42 6.83 9.05
N PRO A 165 -0.64 5.83 9.49
CA PRO A 165 -1.14 4.49 9.72
C PRO A 165 -2.20 4.37 10.84
N ARG A 166 -2.34 5.39 11.71
CA ARG A 166 -3.37 5.43 12.77
C ARG A 166 -4.70 5.96 12.24
N SER A 167 -4.67 6.75 11.15
CA SER A 167 -5.83 7.43 10.56
C SER A 167 -6.43 6.69 9.35
N ILE A 168 -6.17 5.38 9.21
CA ILE A 168 -6.73 4.60 8.10
C ILE A 168 -8.25 4.53 8.20
N ARG A 169 -8.91 5.01 7.14
CA ARG A 169 -10.36 5.01 7.02
C ARG A 169 -10.92 3.59 7.01
N THR A 170 -11.95 3.36 7.83
CA THR A 170 -12.70 2.10 7.84
C THR A 170 -13.95 2.23 6.98
N VAL A 171 -14.16 1.26 6.09
CA VAL A 171 -15.31 1.17 5.18
C VAL A 171 -15.98 -0.20 5.34
N ASP A 172 -17.23 -0.34 4.88
CA ASP A 172 -17.92 -1.62 4.93
C ASP A 172 -17.27 -2.62 3.96
N ASN A 173 -17.06 -2.20 2.70
CA ASN A 173 -16.49 -3.04 1.66
C ASN A 173 -15.44 -2.26 0.86
N ALA A 174 -14.16 -2.55 1.09
CA ALA A 174 -13.06 -1.88 0.40
C ALA A 174 -12.98 -2.25 -1.08
N HIS A 175 -13.29 -3.50 -1.45
CA HIS A 175 -13.32 -3.92 -2.84
C HIS A 175 -14.32 -3.11 -3.66
N PHE A 176 -15.54 -2.93 -3.13
CA PHE A 176 -16.56 -2.11 -3.77
C PHE A 176 -16.08 -0.67 -3.95
N LEU A 177 -15.54 -0.05 -2.89
CA LEU A 177 -15.06 1.34 -2.97
C LEU A 177 -13.93 1.51 -4.00
N TYR A 178 -12.95 0.62 -4.03
CA TYR A 178 -11.87 0.69 -5.03
C TYR A 178 -12.39 0.48 -6.45
N THR A 179 -13.37 -0.40 -6.65
CA THR A 179 -14.02 -0.60 -7.95
C THR A 179 -14.72 0.68 -8.42
N GLU A 180 -15.44 1.36 -7.53
CA GLU A 180 -16.10 2.65 -7.86
C GLU A 180 -15.09 3.75 -8.17
N ILE A 181 -13.96 3.79 -7.47
CA ILE A 181 -12.85 4.71 -7.76
C ILE A 181 -12.28 4.45 -9.16
N GLY A 182 -12.02 3.19 -9.51
CA GLY A 182 -11.54 2.81 -10.85
C GLY A 182 -12.52 3.20 -11.97
N ARG A 183 -13.83 3.00 -11.75
CA ARG A 183 -14.88 3.44 -12.71
C ARG A 183 -14.90 4.96 -12.90
N LYS A 184 -14.74 5.73 -11.84
CA LYS A 184 -14.67 7.20 -11.90
C LYS A 184 -13.46 7.66 -12.70
N PHE A 185 -12.30 7.05 -12.48
CA PHE A 185 -11.11 7.33 -13.28
C PHE A 185 -11.34 7.08 -14.75
N ALA A 186 -11.85 5.91 -15.16
CA ALA A 186 -12.14 5.58 -16.54
C ALA A 186 -13.14 6.55 -17.19
N GLY A 187 -14.18 6.94 -16.46
CA GLY A 187 -15.14 7.96 -16.92
C GLY A 187 -14.48 9.31 -17.19
N THR A 188 -13.54 9.73 -16.34
CA THR A 188 -12.78 10.98 -16.53
C THR A 188 -11.86 10.90 -17.75
N ALA A 189 -11.13 9.80 -17.91
CA ALA A 189 -10.23 9.58 -19.04
C ALA A 189 -10.97 9.63 -20.38
N ARG A 190 -12.15 9.00 -20.50
CA ARG A 190 -12.99 9.06 -21.71
C ARG A 190 -13.44 10.48 -22.05
N LEU A 191 -13.85 11.28 -21.07
CA LEU A 191 -14.27 12.67 -21.28
C LEU A 191 -13.12 13.54 -21.79
N THR A 192 -11.89 13.32 -21.34
CA THR A 192 -10.71 14.03 -21.80
C THR A 192 -10.39 13.68 -23.25
N MET A 193 -10.37 12.39 -23.60
CA MET A 193 -10.13 11.93 -24.97
C MET A 193 -11.18 12.48 -25.96
N THR A 194 -12.46 12.50 -25.57
CA THR A 194 -13.54 13.05 -26.42
C THR A 194 -13.38 14.55 -26.65
N ARG A 195 -12.90 15.30 -25.65
CA ARG A 195 -12.64 16.75 -25.81
C ARG A 195 -11.46 17.03 -26.72
N GLU A 196 -10.39 16.26 -26.62
CA GLU A 196 -9.21 16.39 -27.48
C GLU A 196 -9.53 16.02 -28.94
N SER A 197 -10.34 14.97 -29.17
CA SER A 197 -10.77 14.55 -30.51
C SER A 197 -11.73 15.53 -31.19
N ASN A 198 -12.46 16.35 -30.43
CA ASN A 198 -13.37 17.38 -30.94
C ASN A 198 -12.73 18.76 -31.00
N ALA A 199 -11.48 18.94 -30.63
CA ALA A 199 -10.73 20.16 -30.87
C ALA A 199 -10.36 20.23 -32.37
N ILE A 200 -11.12 21.00 -33.12
CA ILE A 200 -10.85 21.26 -34.55
C ILE A 200 -9.50 22.01 -34.63
N PRO A 201 -8.55 21.57 -35.47
CA PRO A 201 -7.35 22.37 -35.74
C PRO A 201 -7.77 23.74 -36.21
N ALA A 202 -7.27 24.80 -35.61
CA ALA A 202 -7.38 26.13 -36.14
C ALA A 202 -6.61 26.18 -37.48
N GLU A 203 -7.29 26.45 -38.58
CA GLU A 203 -6.69 26.76 -39.90
C GLU A 203 -5.86 28.06 -39.85
#